data_b4412294ea56f9d0a94a8bd80bb13d92
#
_entry.id   b4412294ea56f9d0a94a8bd80bb13d92
#
_cell.length_a   1.000
_cell.length_b   1.000
_cell.length_c   1.000
_cell.angle_alpha   90.00
_cell.angle_beta   90.00
_cell.angle_gamma   90.00
#
_symmetry.space_group_name_H-M   'P 1'
#
loop_
_entity.id
_entity.type
_entity.pdbx_description
1 polymer ?
#
loop_
_entity_poly.entity_id
_entity_poly.type
_entity_poly.pdbx_seq_one_letter_code
_entity_poly.pdbx_strand_id
1 'polypeptide(L)'
;MSVESTVRAVTTLRLTEMKQRGEKIAMLTSYDYSMAKIVDQAGIDVILVGDSAANVMAGFETTLPITLDMMIYHAKSVVRAVERALVVVDLPFGTYQGNSKLALDSAVRIMKETEADAVKLEGGEEVLESVQRILSAGIPVMGHLGLMPQSIHKFGTYNVRAKNETEAEKLVRDAKLLEEAGCFAVVLEKIPAQLGSRVSKELHIPTIGIGAGGDTDGQVLVAHDMLGITQAFSPRFLRRYADLGTMISEAVGHYVDDVKSRDFPNEKEQY
;
A
#
# COMPACT_ATOMS: atom_id res chain seq x y z
N MET A 1 24.43 -24.15 21.27
CA MET A 1 23.76 -22.85 21.43
C MET A 1 23.34 -22.42 20.03
N SER A 2 22.06 -22.61 19.69
CA SER A 2 21.49 -22.12 18.43
C SER A 2 21.40 -20.60 18.54
N VAL A 3 22.07 -19.91 17.63
CA VAL A 3 21.84 -18.47 17.43
C VAL A 3 20.46 -18.37 16.79
N GLU A 4 19.43 -18.15 17.59
CA GLU A 4 18.17 -17.64 17.08
C GLU A 4 18.49 -16.29 16.44
N SER A 5 18.46 -16.24 15.11
CA SER A 5 18.44 -14.98 14.39
C SER A 5 17.12 -14.33 14.73
N THR A 6 17.11 -13.43 15.71
CA THR A 6 15.95 -12.59 15.99
C THR A 6 15.73 -11.75 14.73
N VAL A 7 14.71 -12.11 13.95
CA VAL A 7 14.26 -11.33 12.80
C VAL A 7 13.90 -9.94 13.34
N ARG A 8 14.70 -8.94 12.98
CA ARG A 8 14.49 -7.57 13.48
C ARG A 8 13.33 -6.94 12.71
N ALA A 9 12.22 -6.68 13.39
CA ALA A 9 11.05 -6.03 12.82
C ALA A 9 11.42 -4.65 12.23
N VAL A 10 10.79 -4.31 11.10
CA VAL A 10 10.88 -2.99 10.48
C VAL A 10 9.93 -2.04 11.23
N THR A 11 10.45 -0.89 11.61
CA THR A 11 9.69 0.16 12.31
C THR A 11 9.71 1.45 11.50
N THR A 12 8.87 2.40 11.86
CA THR A 12 8.87 3.75 11.24
C THR A 12 10.23 4.42 11.37
N LEU A 13 10.91 4.26 12.51
CA LEU A 13 12.27 4.75 12.72
C LEU A 13 13.26 4.10 11.76
N ARG A 14 13.15 2.79 11.55
CA ARG A 14 14.02 2.05 10.61
C ARG A 14 13.89 2.59 9.19
N LEU A 15 12.69 2.96 8.74
CA LEU A 15 12.51 3.56 7.41
C LEU A 15 13.23 4.92 7.29
N THR A 16 13.18 5.75 8.33
CA THR A 16 13.95 7.01 8.37
C THR A 16 15.45 6.76 8.32
N GLU A 17 15.95 5.78 9.05
CA GLU A 17 17.36 5.36 8.99
C GLU A 17 17.78 4.85 7.61
N MET A 18 16.90 4.11 6.91
CA MET A 18 17.14 3.64 5.54
C MET A 18 17.31 4.82 4.58
N LYS A 19 16.42 5.82 4.65
CA LYS A 19 16.58 7.06 3.88
C LYS A 19 17.91 7.74 4.15
N GLN A 20 18.29 7.91 5.42
CA GLN A 20 19.55 8.56 5.79
C GLN A 20 20.78 7.83 5.25
N ARG A 21 20.72 6.51 5.10
CA ARG A 21 21.79 5.68 4.53
C ARG A 21 21.70 5.53 3.00
N GLY A 22 20.68 6.11 2.35
CA GLY A 22 20.44 5.93 0.93
C GLY A 22 19.97 4.52 0.55
N GLU A 23 19.52 3.71 1.52
CA GLU A 23 18.92 2.40 1.29
C GLU A 23 17.50 2.57 0.77
N LYS A 24 17.15 1.86 -0.31
CA LYS A 24 15.80 1.92 -0.88
C LYS A 24 14.82 1.06 -0.11
N ILE A 25 13.61 1.59 0.09
CA ILE A 25 12.51 0.93 0.78
C ILE A 25 11.65 0.20 -0.24
N ALA A 26 11.52 -1.11 -0.07
CA ALA A 26 10.62 -1.92 -0.88
C ALA A 26 9.27 -2.08 -0.18
N MET A 27 8.19 -1.63 -0.83
CA MET A 27 6.83 -1.71 -0.31
C MET A 27 5.93 -2.43 -1.32
N LEU A 28 5.03 -3.26 -0.86
CA LEU A 28 4.10 -4.02 -1.69
C LEU A 28 2.75 -4.15 -0.99
N THR A 29 1.66 -4.19 -1.75
CA THR A 29 0.34 -4.47 -1.15
C THR A 29 0.18 -5.94 -0.81
N SER A 30 -0.63 -6.23 0.22
CA SER A 30 -1.17 -7.57 0.46
C SER A 30 -2.53 -7.47 1.16
N TYR A 31 -3.38 -8.49 0.97
CA TYR A 31 -4.78 -8.43 1.42
C TYR A 31 -5.24 -9.71 2.12
N ASP A 32 -4.43 -10.76 2.13
CA ASP A 32 -4.72 -12.04 2.76
C ASP A 32 -3.50 -12.65 3.45
N TYR A 33 -3.75 -13.66 4.27
CA TYR A 33 -2.74 -14.35 5.07
C TYR A 33 -1.64 -15.01 4.23
N SER A 34 -2.02 -15.76 3.18
CA SER A 34 -1.08 -16.58 2.42
C SER A 34 -0.13 -15.71 1.60
N MET A 35 -0.66 -14.68 0.92
CA MET A 35 0.14 -13.73 0.15
C MET A 35 1.04 -12.90 1.08
N ALA A 36 0.52 -12.41 2.21
CA ALA A 36 1.29 -11.63 3.16
C ALA A 36 2.48 -12.41 3.71
N LYS A 37 2.28 -13.70 4.03
CA LYS A 37 3.37 -14.57 4.50
C LYS A 37 4.48 -14.75 3.47
N ILE A 38 4.11 -14.97 2.20
CA ILE A 38 5.09 -15.10 1.10
C ILE A 38 5.85 -13.79 0.90
N VAL A 39 5.14 -12.66 0.91
CA VAL A 39 5.74 -11.33 0.70
C VAL A 39 6.68 -10.95 1.85
N ASP A 40 6.30 -11.21 3.10
CA ASP A 40 7.16 -10.97 4.27
C ASP A 40 8.43 -11.83 4.24
N GLN A 41 8.28 -13.13 3.94
CA GLN A 41 9.41 -14.06 3.82
C GLN A 41 10.35 -13.70 2.66
N ALA A 42 9.85 -13.04 1.61
CA ALA A 42 10.65 -12.52 0.51
C ALA A 42 11.50 -11.29 0.90
N GLY A 43 11.31 -10.74 2.10
CA GLY A 43 12.14 -9.66 2.64
C GLY A 43 11.63 -8.25 2.33
N ILE A 44 10.36 -8.06 2.04
CA ILE A 44 9.75 -6.74 1.87
C ILE A 44 9.90 -5.89 3.14
N ASP A 45 10.07 -4.58 3.02
CA ASP A 45 10.22 -3.71 4.18
C ASP A 45 8.87 -3.23 4.72
N VAL A 46 7.91 -2.97 3.82
CA VAL A 46 6.58 -2.47 4.20
C VAL A 46 5.51 -3.25 3.43
N ILE A 47 4.49 -3.70 4.14
CA ILE A 47 3.27 -4.25 3.53
C ILE A 47 2.14 -3.23 3.70
N LEU A 48 1.50 -2.88 2.59
CA LEU A 48 0.33 -2.02 2.55
C LEU A 48 -0.93 -2.86 2.43
N VAL A 49 -1.80 -2.77 3.41
CA VAL A 49 -3.21 -3.17 3.24
C VAL A 49 -3.92 -1.99 2.61
N GLY A 50 -3.86 -1.92 1.27
CA GLY A 50 -4.36 -0.80 0.49
C GLY A 50 -5.86 -0.87 0.23
N ASP A 51 -6.51 0.27 0.08
CA ASP A 51 -7.91 0.35 -0.38
C ASP A 51 -8.09 -0.13 -1.83
N SER A 52 -6.98 -0.30 -2.57
CA SER A 52 -6.92 -1.04 -3.85
C SER A 52 -7.46 -2.49 -3.75
N ALA A 53 -7.64 -3.02 -2.52
CA ALA A 53 -8.43 -4.24 -2.30
C ALA A 53 -9.83 -4.17 -2.91
N ALA A 54 -10.42 -2.98 -2.96
CA ALA A 54 -11.69 -2.74 -3.67
C ALA A 54 -11.63 -3.21 -5.13
N ASN A 55 -10.54 -2.91 -5.82
CA ASN A 55 -10.37 -3.28 -7.22
C ASN A 55 -9.96 -4.75 -7.40
N VAL A 56 -8.86 -5.16 -6.74
CA VAL A 56 -8.21 -6.45 -7.03
C VAL A 56 -8.77 -7.63 -6.26
N MET A 57 -9.48 -7.40 -5.14
CA MET A 57 -10.11 -8.44 -4.33
C MET A 57 -11.64 -8.46 -4.50
N ALA A 58 -12.28 -7.28 -4.52
CA ALA A 58 -13.74 -7.18 -4.58
C ALA A 58 -14.29 -6.87 -5.98
N GLY A 59 -13.43 -6.52 -6.96
CA GLY A 59 -13.82 -6.28 -8.36
C GLY A 59 -14.57 -4.97 -8.60
N PHE A 60 -14.48 -4.00 -7.67
CA PHE A 60 -15.05 -2.68 -7.89
C PHE A 60 -14.21 -1.85 -8.87
N GLU A 61 -14.85 -0.94 -9.60
CA GLU A 61 -14.17 -0.06 -10.55
C GLU A 61 -13.28 1.00 -9.89
N THR A 62 -13.62 1.41 -8.65
CA THR A 62 -12.88 2.41 -7.88
C THR A 62 -12.63 1.92 -6.47
N THR A 63 -11.76 2.61 -5.71
CA THR A 63 -11.50 2.29 -4.30
C THR A 63 -12.61 2.77 -3.36
N LEU A 64 -13.56 3.61 -3.83
CA LEU A 64 -14.56 4.25 -2.99
C LEU A 64 -15.52 3.31 -2.25
N PRO A 65 -15.95 2.17 -2.81
CA PRO A 65 -16.94 1.31 -2.14
C PRO A 65 -16.41 0.50 -0.96
N ILE A 66 -15.08 0.36 -0.81
CA ILE A 66 -14.52 -0.45 0.28
C ILE A 66 -14.82 0.20 1.64
N THR A 67 -15.30 -0.60 2.58
CA THR A 67 -15.66 -0.12 3.92
C THR A 67 -14.52 -0.30 4.92
N LEU A 68 -14.60 0.42 6.04
CA LEU A 68 -13.66 0.24 7.15
C LEU A 68 -13.64 -1.21 7.68
N ASP A 69 -14.80 -1.87 7.75
CA ASP A 69 -14.90 -3.25 8.21
C ASP A 69 -14.21 -4.23 7.25
N MET A 70 -14.31 -4.00 5.93
CA MET A 70 -13.58 -4.78 4.92
C MET A 70 -12.08 -4.56 5.06
N MET A 71 -11.62 -3.32 5.26
CA MET A 71 -10.20 -3.03 5.49
C MET A 71 -9.68 -3.71 6.75
N ILE A 72 -10.45 -3.69 7.83
CA ILE A 72 -10.13 -4.39 9.09
C ILE A 72 -10.05 -5.91 8.86
N TYR A 73 -10.95 -6.49 8.08
CA TYR A 73 -10.89 -7.92 7.74
C TYR A 73 -9.59 -8.30 7.02
N HIS A 74 -9.23 -7.53 5.97
CA HIS A 74 -7.97 -7.73 5.25
C HIS A 74 -6.75 -7.54 6.16
N ALA A 75 -6.73 -6.47 6.94
CA ALA A 75 -5.62 -6.15 7.83
C ALA A 75 -5.40 -7.23 8.91
N LYS A 76 -6.47 -7.76 9.51
CA LYS A 76 -6.38 -8.90 10.45
C LYS A 76 -5.72 -10.12 9.80
N SER A 77 -6.03 -10.39 8.54
CA SER A 77 -5.46 -11.51 7.80
C SER A 77 -3.96 -11.30 7.54
N VAL A 78 -3.58 -10.09 7.14
CA VAL A 78 -2.19 -9.73 6.84
C VAL A 78 -1.33 -9.73 8.10
N VAL A 79 -1.76 -9.03 9.17
CA VAL A 79 -0.98 -8.88 10.42
C VAL A 79 -0.64 -10.24 11.04
N ARG A 80 -1.57 -11.22 11.01
CA ARG A 80 -1.30 -12.57 11.52
C ARG A 80 -0.20 -13.33 10.77
N ALA A 81 0.11 -12.91 9.54
CA ALA A 81 1.07 -13.59 8.68
C ALA A 81 2.47 -12.96 8.72
N VAL A 82 2.56 -11.70 9.16
CA VAL A 82 3.77 -10.87 9.06
C VAL A 82 4.58 -10.98 10.36
N GLU A 83 5.89 -11.23 10.21
CA GLU A 83 6.83 -11.31 11.33
C GLU A 83 7.85 -10.17 11.31
N ARG A 84 8.11 -9.59 10.13
CA ARG A 84 9.19 -8.63 9.94
C ARG A 84 8.74 -7.28 9.38
N ALA A 85 7.97 -7.26 8.31
CA ALA A 85 7.60 -6.04 7.60
C ALA A 85 6.74 -5.11 8.44
N LEU A 86 6.88 -3.79 8.25
CA LEU A 86 5.95 -2.80 8.81
C LEU A 86 4.61 -2.91 8.09
N VAL A 87 3.52 -3.06 8.82
CA VAL A 87 2.17 -3.15 8.23
C VAL A 87 1.45 -1.81 8.33
N VAL A 88 1.13 -1.23 7.18
CA VAL A 88 0.37 0.02 7.05
C VAL A 88 -1.01 -0.28 6.49
N VAL A 89 -2.06 0.33 7.04
CA VAL A 89 -3.45 0.10 6.60
C VAL A 89 -4.07 1.40 6.13
N ASP A 90 -4.69 1.38 4.94
CA ASP A 90 -5.41 2.54 4.43
C ASP A 90 -6.70 2.83 5.21
N LEU A 91 -6.90 4.09 5.55
CA LEU A 91 -8.22 4.60 5.91
C LEU A 91 -9.05 4.74 4.62
N PRO A 92 -10.18 4.03 4.48
CA PRO A 92 -10.98 4.10 3.26
C PRO A 92 -11.73 5.43 3.16
N PHE A 93 -12.19 5.73 1.94
CA PHE A 93 -12.97 6.94 1.66
C PHE A 93 -14.15 7.10 2.62
N GLY A 94 -14.38 8.34 3.07
CA GLY A 94 -15.47 8.68 3.98
C GLY A 94 -15.15 8.52 5.47
N THR A 95 -13.98 7.98 5.82
CA THR A 95 -13.63 7.71 7.23
C THR A 95 -12.74 8.76 7.87
N TYR A 96 -12.22 9.73 7.09
CA TYR A 96 -11.31 10.75 7.62
C TYR A 96 -11.49 12.14 6.99
N GLN A 97 -12.17 12.24 5.83
CA GLN A 97 -12.39 13.50 5.15
C GLN A 97 -13.44 14.34 5.91
N GLY A 98 -13.11 15.58 6.21
CA GLY A 98 -14.05 16.56 6.77
C GLY A 98 -14.43 16.39 8.24
N ASN A 99 -13.92 15.36 8.95
CA ASN A 99 -14.19 15.19 10.38
C ASN A 99 -13.02 14.47 11.09
N SER A 100 -12.24 15.25 11.83
CA SER A 100 -11.04 14.75 12.53
C SER A 100 -11.36 13.77 13.67
N LYS A 101 -12.55 13.88 14.30
CA LYS A 101 -12.97 12.90 15.32
C LYS A 101 -13.27 11.55 14.68
N LEU A 102 -14.00 11.52 13.56
CA LEU A 102 -14.27 10.29 12.82
C LEU A 102 -12.97 9.66 12.31
N ALA A 103 -12.01 10.47 11.86
CA ALA A 103 -10.69 10.01 11.45
C ALA A 103 -9.97 9.28 12.58
N LEU A 104 -9.96 9.86 13.79
CA LEU A 104 -9.39 9.23 14.97
C LEU A 104 -10.12 7.94 15.34
N ASP A 105 -11.46 7.97 15.39
CA ASP A 105 -12.26 6.78 15.74
C ASP A 105 -11.99 5.63 14.75
N SER A 106 -11.85 5.93 13.45
CA SER A 106 -11.53 4.96 12.40
C SER A 106 -10.11 4.40 12.54
N ALA A 107 -9.12 5.27 12.79
CA ALA A 107 -7.73 4.85 13.00
C ALA A 107 -7.60 3.98 14.28
N VAL A 108 -8.26 4.37 15.37
CA VAL A 108 -8.29 3.59 16.61
C VAL A 108 -8.88 2.20 16.39
N ARG A 109 -9.95 2.08 15.58
CA ARG A 109 -10.50 0.77 15.21
C ARG A 109 -9.50 -0.09 14.49
N ILE A 110 -8.82 0.46 13.47
CA ILE A 110 -7.77 -0.27 12.75
C ILE A 110 -6.71 -0.77 13.74
N MET A 111 -6.10 0.12 14.52
CA MET A 111 -5.02 -0.24 15.45
C MET A 111 -5.45 -1.30 16.47
N LYS A 112 -6.61 -1.11 17.11
CA LYS A 112 -7.08 -2.03 18.17
C LYS A 112 -7.59 -3.37 17.64
N GLU A 113 -8.23 -3.38 16.48
CA GLU A 113 -8.85 -4.59 15.97
C GLU A 113 -7.88 -5.44 15.14
N THR A 114 -6.81 -4.85 14.59
CA THR A 114 -5.90 -5.54 13.68
C THR A 114 -4.48 -5.70 14.20
N GLU A 115 -4.06 -4.86 15.16
CA GLU A 115 -2.68 -4.76 15.64
C GLU A 115 -1.69 -4.32 14.54
N ALA A 116 -2.16 -3.58 13.53
CA ALA A 116 -1.31 -2.97 12.52
C ALA A 116 -0.41 -1.89 13.13
N ASP A 117 0.70 -1.55 12.44
CA ASP A 117 1.71 -0.63 12.96
C ASP A 117 1.40 0.85 12.65
N ALA A 118 0.69 1.13 11.55
CA ALA A 118 0.40 2.48 11.10
C ALA A 118 -0.83 2.54 10.20
N VAL A 119 -1.33 3.76 9.98
CA VAL A 119 -2.39 4.03 9.01
C VAL A 119 -1.89 4.93 7.88
N LYS A 120 -2.54 4.83 6.68
CA LYS A 120 -2.31 5.74 5.56
C LYS A 120 -3.59 6.45 5.17
N LEU A 121 -3.50 7.70 4.73
CA LEU A 121 -4.62 8.48 4.21
C LEU A 121 -4.17 9.44 3.11
N GLU A 122 -5.12 9.83 2.24
CA GLU A 122 -4.89 10.65 1.06
C GLU A 122 -5.25 12.11 1.32
N GLY A 123 -4.40 13.03 0.87
CA GLY A 123 -4.59 14.46 0.94
C GLY A 123 -3.48 15.18 1.69
N GLY A 124 -3.42 16.49 1.51
CA GLY A 124 -2.49 17.40 2.15
C GLY A 124 -3.22 18.32 3.14
N GLU A 125 -3.21 19.62 2.85
CA GLU A 125 -3.85 20.65 3.69
C GLU A 125 -5.31 20.32 4.03
N GLU A 126 -6.06 19.72 3.11
CA GLU A 126 -7.48 19.41 3.26
C GLU A 126 -7.78 18.40 4.39
N VAL A 127 -6.82 17.56 4.74
CA VAL A 127 -6.95 16.51 5.77
C VAL A 127 -6.00 16.69 6.95
N LEU A 128 -5.31 17.83 7.00
CA LEU A 128 -4.26 18.09 7.99
C LEU A 128 -4.75 17.97 9.44
N GLU A 129 -5.97 18.46 9.73
CA GLU A 129 -6.58 18.33 11.05
C GLU A 129 -6.79 16.86 11.44
N SER A 130 -7.23 16.03 10.49
CA SER A 130 -7.39 14.58 10.70
C SER A 130 -6.05 13.90 10.96
N VAL A 131 -5.01 14.24 10.20
CA VAL A 131 -3.64 13.74 10.39
C VAL A 131 -3.14 14.09 11.80
N GLN A 132 -3.22 15.36 12.19
CA GLN A 132 -2.77 15.84 13.50
C GLN A 132 -3.54 15.16 14.65
N ARG A 133 -4.83 14.97 14.48
CA ARG A 133 -5.68 14.31 15.49
C ARG A 133 -5.29 12.85 15.69
N ILE A 134 -5.00 12.11 14.61
CA ILE A 134 -4.55 10.71 14.67
C ILE A 134 -3.16 10.64 15.32
N LEU A 135 -2.22 11.49 14.87
CA LEU A 135 -0.86 11.54 15.43
C LEU A 135 -0.86 11.89 16.91
N SER A 136 -1.74 12.81 17.36
CA SER A 136 -1.86 13.17 18.78
C SER A 136 -2.28 12.01 19.70
N ALA A 137 -2.89 10.97 19.15
CA ALA A 137 -3.22 9.74 19.85
C ALA A 137 -2.08 8.70 19.86
N GLY A 138 -0.92 9.04 19.28
CA GLY A 138 0.25 8.14 19.19
C GLY A 138 0.19 7.13 18.04
N ILE A 139 -0.73 7.30 17.08
CA ILE A 139 -0.85 6.41 15.91
C ILE A 139 0.02 6.96 14.79
N PRO A 140 1.00 6.18 14.26
CA PRO A 140 1.83 6.62 13.14
C PRO A 140 1.00 6.79 11.85
N VAL A 141 1.28 7.87 11.11
CA VAL A 141 0.57 8.21 9.87
C VAL A 141 1.53 8.27 8.69
N MET A 142 1.17 7.61 7.60
CA MET A 142 1.76 7.78 6.26
C MET A 142 0.82 8.66 5.42
N GLY A 143 1.35 9.74 4.84
CA GLY A 143 0.60 10.58 3.92
C GLY A 143 0.55 10.01 2.51
N HIS A 144 -0.33 10.53 1.65
CA HIS A 144 -0.39 10.16 0.24
C HIS A 144 -0.81 11.37 -0.60
N LEU A 145 0.04 11.73 -1.58
CA LEU A 145 -0.11 12.89 -2.45
C LEU A 145 0.06 12.52 -3.94
N GLY A 146 -0.35 13.43 -4.80
CA GLY A 146 -0.31 13.25 -6.25
C GLY A 146 -1.65 12.77 -6.81
N LEU A 147 -1.68 11.66 -7.53
CA LEU A 147 -2.94 11.00 -7.84
C LEU A 147 -3.46 10.33 -6.57
N MET A 148 -4.67 10.67 -6.20
CA MET A 148 -5.36 10.11 -5.04
C MET A 148 -6.59 9.35 -5.54
N PRO A 149 -6.57 8.00 -5.56
CA PRO A 149 -7.69 7.19 -6.04
C PRO A 149 -9.03 7.48 -5.38
N GLN A 150 -9.03 7.84 -4.09
CA GLN A 150 -10.25 8.25 -3.38
C GLN A 150 -10.84 9.57 -3.88
N SER A 151 -10.08 10.37 -4.61
CA SER A 151 -10.53 11.62 -5.24
C SER A 151 -10.79 11.47 -6.75
N ILE A 152 -10.97 10.25 -7.25
CA ILE A 152 -11.06 9.98 -8.69
C ILE A 152 -12.19 10.75 -9.39
N HIS A 153 -13.34 10.90 -8.76
CA HIS A 153 -14.45 11.67 -9.34
C HIS A 153 -14.16 13.19 -9.40
N LYS A 154 -13.37 13.71 -8.46
CA LYS A 154 -12.87 15.11 -8.50
C LYS A 154 -11.88 15.29 -9.65
N PHE A 155 -11.02 14.32 -9.88
CA PHE A 155 -10.00 14.39 -10.94
C PHE A 155 -10.56 14.04 -12.32
N GLY A 156 -11.59 13.20 -12.39
CA GLY A 156 -12.22 12.73 -13.63
C GLY A 156 -11.34 11.79 -14.47
N THR A 157 -10.11 11.52 -14.06
CA THR A 157 -9.14 10.70 -14.81
C THR A 157 -8.00 10.22 -13.91
N TYR A 158 -7.39 9.09 -14.30
CA TYR A 158 -6.16 8.55 -13.69
C TYR A 158 -4.88 9.12 -14.31
N ASN A 159 -4.91 10.31 -14.90
CA ASN A 159 -3.73 10.94 -15.51
C ASN A 159 -2.70 11.39 -14.46
N VAL A 160 -1.46 11.59 -14.93
CA VAL A 160 -0.36 12.14 -14.12
C VAL A 160 -0.77 13.52 -13.58
N ARG A 161 -0.60 13.72 -12.28
CA ARG A 161 -0.93 14.95 -11.54
C ARG A 161 0.29 15.88 -11.43
N ALA A 162 0.04 17.10 -11.00
CA ALA A 162 1.07 18.09 -10.71
C ALA A 162 2.03 18.36 -11.92
N LYS A 163 1.48 18.40 -13.12
CA LYS A 163 2.23 18.73 -14.35
C LYS A 163 2.44 20.24 -14.53
N ASN A 164 1.55 21.05 -14.00
CA ASN A 164 1.68 22.51 -14.03
C ASN A 164 2.28 23.00 -12.72
N GLU A 165 2.87 24.21 -12.75
CA GLU A 165 3.60 24.79 -11.62
C GLU A 165 2.72 24.96 -10.38
N THR A 166 1.47 25.38 -10.54
CA THR A 166 0.55 25.62 -9.42
C THR A 166 0.28 24.34 -8.63
N GLU A 167 -0.01 23.23 -9.33
CA GLU A 167 -0.21 21.92 -8.69
C GLU A 167 1.09 21.39 -8.10
N ALA A 168 2.23 21.59 -8.78
CA ALA A 168 3.53 21.14 -8.31
C ALA A 168 3.92 21.85 -6.99
N GLU A 169 3.79 23.17 -6.93
CA GLU A 169 4.08 23.93 -5.72
C GLU A 169 3.09 23.61 -4.58
N LYS A 170 1.81 23.37 -4.90
CA LYS A 170 0.86 22.88 -3.88
C LYS A 170 1.31 21.53 -3.32
N LEU A 171 1.70 20.58 -4.18
CA LEU A 171 2.16 19.26 -3.73
C LEU A 171 3.39 19.35 -2.83
N VAL A 172 4.36 20.21 -3.16
CA VAL A 172 5.55 20.44 -2.32
C VAL A 172 5.16 21.02 -0.95
N ARG A 173 4.26 22.01 -0.92
CA ARG A 173 3.75 22.56 0.34
C ARG A 173 3.01 21.52 1.17
N ASP A 174 2.13 20.75 0.55
CA ASP A 174 1.38 19.70 1.23
C ASP A 174 2.30 18.62 1.82
N ALA A 175 3.36 18.24 1.09
CA ALA A 175 4.34 17.27 1.57
C ALA A 175 5.09 17.78 2.81
N LYS A 176 5.47 19.07 2.84
CA LYS A 176 6.07 19.70 4.01
C LYS A 176 5.11 19.81 5.19
N LEU A 177 3.86 20.18 4.95
CA LEU A 177 2.82 20.21 5.99
C LEU A 177 2.61 18.84 6.64
N LEU A 178 2.62 17.76 5.86
CA LEU A 178 2.51 16.40 6.39
C LEU A 178 3.75 16.01 7.22
N GLU A 179 4.96 16.37 6.76
CA GLU A 179 6.18 16.18 7.55
C GLU A 179 6.16 16.98 8.86
N GLU A 180 5.82 18.25 8.81
CA GLU A 180 5.70 19.13 9.97
C GLU A 180 4.64 18.66 10.97
N ALA A 181 3.56 18.05 10.48
CA ALA A 181 2.53 17.43 11.32
C ALA A 181 3.04 16.19 12.06
N GLY A 182 4.11 15.54 11.56
CA GLY A 182 4.69 14.34 12.15
C GLY A 182 4.42 13.04 11.39
N CYS A 183 3.97 13.08 10.15
CA CYS A 183 3.92 11.88 9.31
C CYS A 183 5.30 11.24 9.21
N PHE A 184 5.37 9.90 9.26
CA PHE A 184 6.65 9.20 9.18
C PHE A 184 7.12 8.92 7.75
N ALA A 185 6.24 9.00 6.76
CA ALA A 185 6.51 8.84 5.32
C ALA A 185 5.39 9.44 4.48
N VAL A 186 5.64 9.64 3.18
CA VAL A 186 4.65 10.11 2.20
C VAL A 186 4.72 9.28 0.93
N VAL A 187 3.59 8.75 0.48
CA VAL A 187 3.43 8.15 -0.85
C VAL A 187 3.27 9.27 -1.89
N LEU A 188 3.98 9.15 -3.01
CA LEU A 188 3.89 10.05 -4.16
C LEU A 188 3.40 9.25 -5.37
N GLU A 189 2.15 9.48 -5.82
CA GLU A 189 1.56 8.71 -6.90
C GLU A 189 1.39 9.52 -8.18
N LYS A 190 1.86 8.92 -9.30
CA LYS A 190 1.63 9.41 -10.68
C LYS A 190 1.88 10.91 -10.84
N ILE A 191 3.09 11.34 -10.49
CA ILE A 191 3.61 12.70 -10.67
C ILE A 191 4.86 12.70 -11.57
N PRO A 192 5.26 13.84 -12.14
CA PRO A 192 6.51 13.92 -12.87
C PRO A 192 7.71 13.47 -12.04
N ALA A 193 8.62 12.68 -12.62
CA ALA A 193 9.79 12.14 -11.92
C ALA A 193 10.69 13.24 -11.30
N GLN A 194 10.83 14.38 -12.00
CA GLN A 194 11.59 15.53 -11.48
C GLN A 194 10.95 16.12 -10.22
N LEU A 195 9.61 16.17 -10.14
CA LEU A 195 8.89 16.61 -8.96
C LEU A 195 9.06 15.62 -7.81
N GLY A 196 8.96 14.31 -8.10
CA GLY A 196 9.25 13.26 -7.11
C GLY A 196 10.66 13.37 -6.53
N SER A 197 11.67 13.60 -7.39
CA SER A 197 13.07 13.86 -6.97
C SER A 197 13.19 15.11 -6.10
N ARG A 198 12.52 16.20 -6.47
CA ARG A 198 12.51 17.45 -5.70
C ARG A 198 11.93 17.25 -4.30
N VAL A 199 10.72 16.67 -4.21
CA VAL A 199 10.06 16.42 -2.91
C VAL A 199 10.91 15.51 -2.04
N SER A 200 11.47 14.44 -2.59
CA SER A 200 12.32 13.51 -1.83
C SER A 200 13.57 14.15 -1.25
N LYS A 201 14.14 15.14 -1.94
CA LYS A 201 15.31 15.90 -1.46
C LYS A 201 14.95 16.96 -0.42
N GLU A 202 13.75 17.54 -0.50
CA GLU A 202 13.29 18.59 0.40
C GLU A 202 12.74 18.05 1.73
N LEU A 203 12.30 16.77 1.77
CA LEU A 203 11.80 16.12 2.99
C LEU A 203 12.90 15.32 3.71
N HIS A 204 12.78 15.24 5.04
CA HIS A 204 13.60 14.36 5.88
C HIS A 204 12.97 12.99 6.09
N ILE A 205 11.63 12.90 6.00
CA ILE A 205 10.90 11.63 6.06
C ILE A 205 10.97 10.89 4.72
N PRO A 206 10.86 9.54 4.70
CA PRO A 206 10.86 8.75 3.49
C PRO A 206 9.73 9.10 2.52
N THR A 207 10.06 9.14 1.23
CA THR A 207 9.08 9.21 0.13
C THR A 207 9.00 7.87 -0.58
N ILE A 208 7.77 7.37 -0.81
CA ILE A 208 7.50 6.09 -1.48
C ILE A 208 6.81 6.39 -2.81
N GLY A 209 7.46 6.07 -3.91
CA GLY A 209 6.94 6.35 -5.26
C GLY A 209 6.07 5.22 -5.81
N ILE A 210 5.03 5.61 -6.55
CA ILE A 210 4.33 4.77 -7.51
C ILE A 210 4.05 5.61 -8.77
N GLY A 211 4.83 5.40 -9.81
CA GLY A 211 4.78 6.27 -10.99
C GLY A 211 5.28 7.69 -10.73
N ALA A 212 6.22 7.87 -9.80
CA ALA A 212 6.82 9.15 -9.41
C ALA A 212 8.33 9.24 -9.72
N GLY A 213 8.87 8.32 -10.51
CA GLY A 213 10.29 8.23 -10.85
C GLY A 213 11.10 7.38 -9.88
N GLY A 214 12.41 7.23 -10.15
CA GLY A 214 13.32 6.37 -9.39
C GLY A 214 14.06 7.05 -8.24
N ASP A 215 13.94 8.37 -8.09
CA ASP A 215 14.67 9.14 -7.09
C ASP A 215 13.97 9.23 -5.74
N THR A 216 12.76 8.67 -5.60
CA THR A 216 12.10 8.51 -4.30
C THR A 216 12.86 7.52 -3.43
N ASP A 217 12.68 7.58 -2.12
CA ASP A 217 13.40 6.73 -1.17
C ASP A 217 12.95 5.27 -1.20
N GLY A 218 11.72 5.01 -1.66
CA GLY A 218 11.18 3.68 -1.88
C GLY A 218 10.20 3.63 -3.03
N GLN A 219 9.66 2.42 -3.29
CA GLN A 219 8.66 2.18 -4.33
C GLN A 219 7.57 1.25 -3.78
N VAL A 220 6.32 1.49 -4.19
CA VAL A 220 5.20 0.58 -3.92
C VAL A 220 4.53 0.16 -5.22
N LEU A 221 4.08 -1.08 -5.27
CA LEU A 221 3.20 -1.61 -6.33
C LEU A 221 2.03 -2.38 -5.71
N VAL A 222 0.96 -2.53 -6.47
CA VAL A 222 -0.11 -3.49 -6.16
C VAL A 222 0.38 -4.88 -6.53
N ALA A 223 0.37 -5.82 -5.57
CA ALA A 223 0.93 -7.15 -5.76
C ALA A 223 0.27 -7.91 -6.93
N HIS A 224 -1.05 -7.82 -7.06
CA HIS A 224 -1.79 -8.46 -8.16
C HIS A 224 -1.35 -7.97 -9.53
N ASP A 225 -1.04 -6.68 -9.64
CA ASP A 225 -0.57 -6.09 -10.91
C ASP A 225 0.87 -6.51 -11.18
N MET A 226 1.75 -6.43 -10.17
CA MET A 226 3.17 -6.79 -10.27
C MET A 226 3.37 -8.26 -10.62
N LEU A 227 2.53 -9.14 -10.06
CA LEU A 227 2.58 -10.59 -10.29
C LEU A 227 1.79 -11.02 -11.55
N GLY A 228 1.15 -10.09 -12.26
CA GLY A 228 0.41 -10.40 -13.50
C GLY A 228 -0.89 -11.17 -13.28
N ILE A 229 -1.49 -11.09 -12.08
CA ILE A 229 -2.84 -11.63 -11.82
C ILE A 229 -3.87 -10.72 -12.50
N THR A 230 -3.73 -9.38 -12.36
CA THR A 230 -4.52 -8.38 -13.06
C THR A 230 -3.98 -8.20 -14.48
N GLN A 231 -4.60 -8.85 -15.48
CA GLN A 231 -4.06 -8.86 -16.85
C GLN A 231 -4.38 -7.59 -17.64
N ALA A 232 -5.56 -6.99 -17.44
CA ALA A 232 -6.03 -5.85 -18.23
C ALA A 232 -5.36 -4.51 -17.87
N PHE A 233 -4.70 -4.38 -16.72
CA PHE A 233 -4.09 -3.14 -16.25
C PHE A 233 -2.57 -3.14 -16.52
N SER A 234 -2.10 -2.25 -17.40
CA SER A 234 -0.68 -2.16 -17.76
C SER A 234 -0.23 -0.69 -17.94
N PRO A 235 -0.21 0.09 -16.87
CA PRO A 235 0.30 1.47 -16.93
C PRO A 235 1.82 1.48 -17.13
N ARG A 236 2.35 2.59 -17.68
CA ARG A 236 3.78 2.75 -17.99
C ARG A 236 4.71 2.49 -16.79
N PHE A 237 4.28 2.79 -15.57
CA PHE A 237 5.10 2.63 -14.36
C PHE A 237 5.12 1.19 -13.82
N LEU A 238 4.21 0.33 -14.28
CA LEU A 238 4.12 -1.05 -13.83
C LEU A 238 5.17 -1.92 -14.53
N ARG A 239 6.02 -2.57 -13.75
CA ARG A 239 6.81 -3.71 -14.21
C ARG A 239 6.19 -4.98 -13.69
N ARG A 240 5.87 -5.91 -14.58
CA ARG A 240 5.47 -7.26 -14.21
C ARG A 240 6.71 -8.12 -13.95
N TYR A 241 6.70 -8.81 -12.84
CA TYR A 241 7.78 -9.73 -12.44
C TYR A 241 7.39 -11.20 -12.63
N ALA A 242 6.10 -11.48 -12.85
CA ALA A 242 5.54 -12.79 -13.15
C ALA A 242 4.29 -12.65 -14.03
N ASP A 243 3.78 -13.78 -14.53
CA ASP A 243 2.50 -13.90 -15.24
C ASP A 243 1.65 -14.98 -14.56
N LEU A 244 1.31 -14.74 -13.30
CA LEU A 244 0.56 -15.71 -12.51
C LEU A 244 -0.86 -15.91 -13.04
N GLY A 245 -1.46 -14.94 -13.71
CA GLY A 245 -2.78 -15.08 -14.31
C GLY A 245 -2.81 -16.22 -15.34
N THR A 246 -1.82 -16.28 -16.24
CA THR A 246 -1.67 -17.37 -17.20
C THR A 246 -1.36 -18.69 -16.50
N MET A 247 -0.39 -18.70 -15.59
CA MET A 247 0.00 -19.94 -14.88
C MET A 247 -1.14 -20.55 -14.07
N ILE A 248 -1.93 -19.72 -13.38
CA ILE A 248 -3.11 -20.19 -12.63
C ILE A 248 -4.17 -20.75 -13.58
N SER A 249 -4.42 -20.06 -14.70
CA SER A 249 -5.40 -20.51 -15.69
C SER A 249 -5.03 -21.88 -16.30
N GLU A 250 -3.75 -22.07 -16.64
CA GLU A 250 -3.24 -23.35 -17.15
C GLU A 250 -3.35 -24.45 -16.10
N ALA A 251 -2.95 -24.19 -14.85
CA ALA A 251 -3.03 -25.18 -13.77
C ALA A 251 -4.50 -25.59 -13.49
N VAL A 252 -5.41 -24.62 -13.51
CA VAL A 252 -6.86 -24.92 -13.37
C VAL A 252 -7.36 -25.71 -14.56
N GLY A 253 -6.90 -25.41 -15.78
CA GLY A 253 -7.22 -26.17 -16.99
C GLY A 253 -6.81 -27.64 -16.87
N HIS A 254 -5.57 -27.92 -16.46
CA HIS A 254 -5.08 -29.29 -16.23
C HIS A 254 -5.94 -30.02 -15.19
N TYR A 255 -6.23 -29.38 -14.06
CA TYR A 255 -7.11 -29.97 -13.05
C TYR A 255 -8.50 -30.31 -13.59
N VAL A 256 -9.09 -29.45 -14.42
CA VAL A 256 -10.38 -29.70 -15.06
C VAL A 256 -10.32 -30.92 -15.99
N ASP A 257 -9.26 -31.03 -16.75
CA ASP A 257 -9.06 -32.15 -17.69
C ASP A 257 -8.83 -33.47 -16.94
N ASP A 258 -8.04 -33.49 -15.89
CA ASP A 258 -7.78 -34.66 -15.04
C ASP A 258 -9.05 -35.14 -14.36
N VAL A 259 -9.88 -34.26 -13.80
CA VAL A 259 -11.17 -34.62 -13.21
C VAL A 259 -12.12 -35.19 -14.25
N LYS A 260 -12.22 -34.58 -15.44
CA LYS A 260 -13.13 -35.03 -16.51
C LYS A 260 -12.69 -36.34 -17.17
N SER A 261 -11.39 -36.60 -17.26
CA SER A 261 -10.84 -37.86 -17.76
C SER A 261 -10.82 -38.97 -16.70
N ARG A 262 -11.14 -38.66 -15.45
CA ARG A 262 -11.07 -39.58 -14.28
C ARG A 262 -9.65 -39.99 -13.93
N ASP A 263 -8.66 -39.17 -14.27
CA ASP A 263 -7.26 -39.35 -13.83
C ASP A 263 -7.03 -38.81 -12.41
N PHE A 264 -7.88 -37.83 -11.99
CA PHE A 264 -7.89 -37.35 -10.61
C PHE A 264 -9.28 -37.55 -9.96
N PRO A 265 -9.38 -38.09 -8.71
CA PRO A 265 -8.31 -38.77 -7.97
C PRO A 265 -8.05 -40.17 -8.52
N ASN A 266 -6.79 -40.57 -8.66
CA ASN A 266 -6.42 -41.94 -9.00
C ASN A 266 -6.17 -42.80 -7.73
N GLU A 267 -5.75 -44.07 -7.89
CA GLU A 267 -5.54 -45.01 -6.77
C GLU A 267 -4.59 -44.52 -5.68
N LYS A 268 -3.64 -43.61 -5.99
CA LYS A 268 -2.68 -43.06 -5.02
C LYS A 268 -3.25 -41.88 -4.20
N GLU A 269 -4.37 -41.35 -4.61
CA GLU A 269 -5.01 -40.15 -4.03
C GLU A 269 -6.34 -40.47 -3.34
N GLN A 270 -6.72 -41.77 -3.29
CA GLN A 270 -7.92 -42.26 -2.63
C GLN A 270 -7.60 -42.82 -1.24
N TYR A 271 -8.58 -42.80 -0.33
CA TYR A 271 -8.51 -43.40 1.00
C TYR A 271 -9.34 -44.67 1.11
#